data_1249b91babe5a20c098d3814a96f5de8
#
_entry.id   1249b91babe5a20c098d3814a96f5de8
#
_cell.length_a   1.000
_cell.length_b   1.000
_cell.length_c   1.000
_cell.angle_alpha   90.00
_cell.angle_beta   90.00
_cell.angle_gamma   90.00
#
_symmetry.space_group_name_H-M   'P 1'
#
loop_
_entity.id
_entity.type
_entity.pdbx_description
1 polymer ?
#
loop_
_entity_poly.entity_id
_entity_poly.type
_entity_poly.pdbx_seq_one_letter_code
_entity_poly.pdbx_strand_id
1 'polypeptide(L)'
;GLNGRTVGNYLDLLSDLYLLRRLPPLEANVGKRLIRSPKLFLRDSGIVHTLLGIRDLEGLLAHPVVGGSYEGFVVENLLRLLPEGGEAFFYRTRAGAEVDLVLLLPGGKVWAVEVKRSLAPKPSRGFHEALRDLRPEAAYVVYPGEETFPLTDRVMATPLGSLLQALGNR
;
A
#
# COMPACT_ATOMS: atom_id res chain seq x y z
N GLY A 1 -27.09 10.12 12.72
CA GLY A 1 -25.76 9.65 12.24
C GLY A 1 -24.79 9.49 13.39
N LEU A 2 -23.78 8.64 13.27
CA LEU A 2 -22.74 8.47 14.28
C LEU A 2 -21.84 9.72 14.30
N ASN A 3 -21.43 10.16 15.48
CA ASN A 3 -20.45 11.23 15.61
C ASN A 3 -19.02 10.70 15.37
N GLY A 4 -18.07 11.60 15.08
CA GLY A 4 -16.69 11.20 14.76
C GLY A 4 -15.98 10.45 15.89
N ARG A 5 -16.28 10.73 17.16
CA ARG A 5 -15.72 10.02 18.32
C ARG A 5 -16.18 8.56 18.36
N THR A 6 -17.47 8.32 18.12
CA THR A 6 -18.04 6.97 18.09
C THR A 6 -17.42 6.15 16.94
N VAL A 7 -17.27 6.75 15.75
CA VAL A 7 -16.59 6.11 14.64
C VAL A 7 -15.14 5.78 15.00
N GLY A 8 -14.40 6.70 15.63
CA GLY A 8 -13.05 6.47 16.13
C GLY A 8 -12.97 5.26 17.06
N ASN A 9 -13.85 5.16 18.05
CA ASN A 9 -13.88 4.03 18.99
C ASN A 9 -14.13 2.68 18.29
N TYR A 10 -15.01 2.63 17.28
CA TYR A 10 -15.21 1.39 16.51
C TYR A 10 -13.97 1.03 15.68
N LEU A 11 -13.32 2.00 15.08
CA LEU A 11 -12.06 1.76 14.35
C LEU A 11 -10.95 1.28 15.29
N ASP A 12 -10.87 1.81 16.52
CA ASP A 12 -9.94 1.35 17.55
C ASP A 12 -10.22 -0.12 17.89
N LEU A 13 -11.48 -0.45 18.22
CA LEU A 13 -11.89 -1.81 18.53
C LEU A 13 -11.56 -2.79 17.41
N LEU A 14 -11.88 -2.45 16.14
CA LEU A 14 -11.57 -3.31 15.00
C LEU A 14 -10.05 -3.47 14.77
N SER A 15 -9.26 -2.45 15.10
CA SER A 15 -7.81 -2.53 15.04
C SER A 15 -7.25 -3.43 16.14
N ASP A 16 -7.76 -3.33 17.37
CA ASP A 16 -7.38 -4.16 18.52
C ASP A 16 -7.74 -5.64 18.30
N LEU A 17 -8.84 -5.90 17.59
CA LEU A 17 -9.26 -7.23 17.16
C LEU A 17 -8.49 -7.76 15.95
N TYR A 18 -7.49 -7.02 15.45
CA TYR A 18 -6.70 -7.38 14.26
C TYR A 18 -7.52 -7.54 12.97
N LEU A 19 -8.71 -6.97 12.90
CA LEU A 19 -9.56 -6.97 11.69
C LEU A 19 -9.24 -5.81 10.76
N LEU A 20 -8.77 -4.69 11.32
CA LEU A 20 -8.48 -3.47 10.59
C LEU A 20 -7.00 -3.08 10.72
N ARG A 21 -6.40 -2.73 9.59
CA ARG A 21 -5.09 -2.10 9.50
C ARG A 21 -5.27 -0.59 9.38
N ARG A 22 -4.59 0.16 10.22
CA ARG A 22 -4.37 1.59 10.03
C ARG A 22 -2.94 1.80 9.54
N LEU A 23 -2.79 2.17 8.29
CA LEU A 23 -1.50 2.55 7.74
C LEU A 23 -1.33 4.06 7.95
N PRO A 24 -0.36 4.51 8.77
CA PRO A 24 -0.17 5.93 9.04
C PRO A 24 0.47 6.64 7.84
N PRO A 25 0.30 7.96 7.72
CA PRO A 25 1.05 8.77 6.76
C PRO A 25 2.51 8.91 7.18
N LEU A 26 3.42 8.90 6.21
CA LEU A 26 4.81 9.28 6.44
C LEU A 26 4.90 10.80 6.64
N GLU A 27 5.35 11.24 7.79
CA GLU A 27 5.61 12.64 8.08
C GLU A 27 6.98 13.07 7.51
N ALA A 28 7.05 13.25 6.21
CA ALA A 28 8.25 13.75 5.55
C ALA A 28 8.28 15.28 5.57
N ASN A 29 9.41 15.85 6.00
CA ASN A 29 9.60 17.31 5.99
C ASN A 29 10.00 17.81 4.58
N VAL A 30 9.05 17.78 3.66
CA VAL A 30 9.26 18.14 2.24
C VAL A 30 8.69 19.51 1.86
N GLY A 31 8.28 20.32 2.85
CA GLY A 31 7.66 21.64 2.60
C GLY A 31 6.29 21.56 1.92
N LYS A 32 5.67 20.37 1.83
CA LYS A 32 4.38 20.13 1.19
C LYS A 32 3.29 19.81 2.21
N ARG A 33 2.04 20.17 1.89
CA ARG A 33 0.87 19.83 2.70
C ARG A 33 0.54 18.35 2.57
N LEU A 34 0.79 17.57 3.61
CA LEU A 34 0.50 16.13 3.67
C LEU A 34 -0.95 15.84 4.03
N ILE A 35 -1.48 14.72 3.56
CA ILE A 35 -2.71 14.11 4.05
C ILE A 35 -2.36 13.35 5.33
N ARG A 36 -3.04 13.66 6.43
CA ARG A 36 -2.74 13.10 7.77
C ARG A 36 -3.65 11.95 8.19
N SER A 37 -4.81 11.81 7.56
CA SER A 37 -5.72 10.70 7.88
C SER A 37 -5.11 9.38 7.43
N PRO A 38 -5.06 8.32 8.28
CA PRO A 38 -4.51 7.04 7.92
C PRO A 38 -5.31 6.39 6.77
N LYS A 39 -4.66 5.56 5.96
CA LYS A 39 -5.34 4.61 5.09
C LYS A 39 -5.86 3.45 5.95
N LEU A 40 -7.06 2.96 5.62
CA LEU A 40 -7.73 1.88 6.35
C LEU A 40 -7.90 0.68 5.43
N PHE A 41 -7.45 -0.49 5.89
CA PHE A 41 -7.62 -1.75 5.17
C PHE A 41 -8.25 -2.79 6.09
N LEU A 42 -9.23 -3.56 5.62
CA LEU A 42 -9.56 -4.83 6.26
C LEU A 42 -8.40 -5.79 5.98
N ARG A 43 -7.85 -6.41 7.04
CA ARG A 43 -6.62 -7.21 6.95
C ARG A 43 -6.79 -8.50 6.17
N ASP A 44 -8.02 -8.95 6.02
CA ASP A 44 -8.40 -10.08 5.18
C ASP A 44 -9.33 -9.60 4.07
N SER A 45 -8.85 -9.64 2.83
CA SER A 45 -9.64 -9.25 1.65
C SER A 45 -10.83 -10.18 1.41
N GLY A 46 -10.77 -11.44 1.86
CA GLY A 46 -11.89 -12.37 1.78
C GLY A 46 -13.09 -11.94 2.64
N ILE A 47 -12.83 -11.31 3.80
CA ILE A 47 -13.90 -10.71 4.62
C ILE A 47 -14.57 -9.57 3.85
N VAL A 48 -13.79 -8.71 3.16
CA VAL A 48 -14.35 -7.64 2.32
C VAL A 48 -15.28 -8.21 1.26
N HIS A 49 -14.81 -9.25 0.54
CA HIS A 49 -15.57 -9.87 -0.53
C HIS A 49 -16.87 -10.51 0.00
N THR A 50 -16.79 -11.21 1.13
CA THR A 50 -17.95 -11.84 1.77
C THR A 50 -18.99 -10.81 2.20
N LEU A 51 -18.57 -9.72 2.86
CA LEU A 51 -19.46 -8.64 3.30
C LEU A 51 -20.14 -7.92 2.13
N LEU A 52 -19.51 -7.88 0.96
CA LEU A 52 -20.05 -7.29 -0.25
C LEU A 52 -20.84 -8.29 -1.13
N GLY A 53 -20.96 -9.54 -0.68
CA GLY A 53 -21.69 -10.58 -1.42
C GLY A 53 -20.97 -11.04 -2.70
N ILE A 54 -19.68 -10.81 -2.83
CA ILE A 54 -18.85 -11.22 -3.97
C ILE A 54 -18.52 -12.70 -3.80
N ARG A 55 -18.95 -13.54 -4.76
CA ARG A 55 -18.88 -15.01 -4.64
C ARG A 55 -17.78 -15.66 -5.47
N ASP A 56 -17.29 -14.96 -6.48
CA ASP A 56 -16.32 -15.49 -7.44
C ASP A 56 -15.39 -14.40 -7.98
N LEU A 57 -14.40 -14.83 -8.74
CA LEU A 57 -13.39 -13.93 -9.31
C LEU A 57 -14.00 -12.96 -10.35
N GLU A 58 -14.97 -13.41 -11.14
CA GLU A 58 -15.60 -12.57 -12.16
C GLU A 58 -16.35 -11.41 -11.48
N GLY A 59 -17.13 -11.71 -10.44
CA GLY A 59 -17.81 -10.71 -9.63
C GLY A 59 -16.83 -9.74 -8.95
N LEU A 60 -15.69 -10.23 -8.47
CA LEU A 60 -14.65 -9.38 -7.90
C LEU A 60 -14.03 -8.45 -8.94
N LEU A 61 -13.70 -8.98 -10.12
CA LEU A 61 -13.06 -8.18 -11.18
C LEU A 61 -13.98 -7.08 -11.71
N ALA A 62 -15.29 -7.32 -11.69
CA ALA A 62 -16.32 -6.35 -12.07
C ALA A 62 -16.65 -5.34 -10.95
N HIS A 63 -16.27 -5.62 -9.69
CA HIS A 63 -16.67 -4.80 -8.55
C HIS A 63 -15.72 -3.61 -8.32
N PRO A 64 -16.23 -2.40 -8.02
CA PRO A 64 -15.39 -1.22 -7.77
C PRO A 64 -14.36 -1.39 -6.64
N VAL A 65 -14.62 -2.28 -5.68
CA VAL A 65 -13.73 -2.55 -4.54
C VAL A 65 -12.41 -3.22 -4.93
N VAL A 66 -12.34 -3.84 -6.10
CA VAL A 66 -11.23 -4.72 -6.51
C VAL A 66 -9.86 -4.01 -6.44
N GLY A 67 -9.80 -2.72 -6.77
CA GLY A 67 -8.56 -1.93 -6.66
C GLY A 67 -8.07 -1.81 -5.22
N GLY A 68 -8.93 -1.33 -4.33
CA GLY A 68 -8.62 -1.18 -2.90
C GLY A 68 -8.40 -2.52 -2.20
N SER A 69 -9.14 -3.57 -2.60
CA SER A 69 -8.96 -4.92 -2.08
C SER A 69 -7.59 -5.49 -2.46
N TYR A 70 -7.15 -5.32 -3.71
CA TYR A 70 -5.83 -5.75 -4.16
C TYR A 70 -4.70 -4.95 -3.48
N GLU A 71 -4.87 -3.63 -3.33
CA GLU A 71 -3.93 -2.79 -2.59
C GLU A 71 -3.78 -3.29 -1.14
N GLY A 72 -4.89 -3.49 -0.44
CA GLY A 72 -4.88 -4.02 0.94
C GLY A 72 -4.22 -5.39 1.04
N PHE A 73 -4.48 -6.30 0.09
CA PHE A 73 -3.84 -7.60 0.01
C PHE A 73 -2.32 -7.49 -0.13
N VAL A 74 -1.83 -6.63 -1.02
CA VAL A 74 -0.39 -6.39 -1.21
C VAL A 74 0.23 -5.82 0.05
N VAL A 75 -0.38 -4.77 0.63
CA VAL A 75 0.09 -4.12 1.87
C VAL A 75 0.19 -5.13 3.01
N GLU A 76 -0.87 -5.92 3.29
CA GLU A 76 -0.85 -6.89 4.40
C GLU A 76 0.22 -7.98 4.22
N ASN A 77 0.44 -8.45 3.00
CA ASN A 77 1.46 -9.46 2.75
C ASN A 77 2.87 -8.91 2.95
N LEU A 78 3.16 -7.69 2.49
CA LEU A 78 4.46 -7.04 2.69
C LEU A 78 4.72 -6.74 4.18
N LEU A 79 3.70 -6.28 4.92
CA LEU A 79 3.84 -5.97 6.34
C LEU A 79 4.09 -7.21 7.21
N ARG A 80 3.63 -8.39 6.78
CA ARG A 80 3.90 -9.66 7.49
C ARG A 80 5.38 -10.07 7.45
N LEU A 81 6.12 -9.65 6.43
CA LEU A 81 7.54 -9.93 6.26
C LEU A 81 8.42 -8.72 6.57
N LEU A 82 7.84 -7.65 7.11
CA LEU A 82 8.62 -6.49 7.50
C LEU A 82 9.65 -6.90 8.57
N PRO A 83 10.96 -6.65 8.36
CA PRO A 83 11.98 -7.04 9.32
C PRO A 83 11.83 -6.29 10.65
N GLU A 84 12.40 -6.84 11.71
CA GLU A 84 12.43 -6.18 13.02
C GLU A 84 13.08 -4.79 12.91
N GLY A 85 12.45 -3.79 13.51
CA GLY A 85 12.84 -2.38 13.39
C GLY A 85 12.43 -1.72 12.08
N GLY A 86 11.73 -2.43 11.18
CA GLY A 86 11.12 -1.84 10.00
C GLY A 86 9.80 -1.14 10.33
N GLU A 87 9.47 -0.08 9.59
CA GLU A 87 8.23 0.68 9.74
C GLU A 87 7.54 0.84 8.37
N ALA A 88 6.24 1.00 8.40
CA ALA A 88 5.43 1.10 7.19
C ALA A 88 4.48 2.29 7.25
N PHE A 89 4.40 3.01 6.14
CA PHE A 89 3.63 4.23 5.98
C PHE A 89 3.03 4.28 4.57
N PHE A 90 2.11 5.21 4.34
CA PHE A 90 1.83 5.71 2.99
C PHE A 90 2.33 7.16 2.88
N TYR A 91 2.50 7.63 1.66
CA TYR A 91 2.82 9.04 1.42
C TYR A 91 1.79 9.64 0.48
N ARG A 92 1.22 10.79 0.88
CA ARG A 92 0.28 11.52 0.03
C ARG A 92 0.27 13.00 0.35
N THR A 93 0.41 13.81 -0.69
CA THR A 93 0.31 15.26 -0.60
C THR A 93 -1.05 15.76 -1.13
N ARG A 94 -1.46 16.94 -0.72
CA ARG A 94 -2.65 17.59 -1.31
C ARG A 94 -2.48 17.93 -2.79
N ALA A 95 -1.24 18.04 -3.27
CA ALA A 95 -0.91 18.31 -4.66
C ALA A 95 -0.94 17.06 -5.56
N GLY A 96 -1.19 15.87 -4.99
CA GLY A 96 -1.37 14.62 -5.74
C GLY A 96 -0.13 13.75 -5.88
N ALA A 97 1.00 14.08 -5.22
CA ALA A 97 2.08 13.11 -5.07
C ALA A 97 1.64 12.00 -4.12
N GLU A 98 1.84 10.74 -4.49
CA GLU A 98 1.35 9.58 -3.72
C GLU A 98 2.25 8.36 -3.87
N VAL A 99 2.44 7.63 -2.76
CA VAL A 99 3.00 6.28 -2.67
C VAL A 99 2.06 5.45 -1.82
N ASP A 100 1.62 4.30 -2.33
CA ASP A 100 0.67 3.44 -1.62
C ASP A 100 1.27 2.85 -0.36
N LEU A 101 2.54 2.41 -0.41
CA LEU A 101 3.28 1.89 0.73
C LEU A 101 4.73 2.36 0.70
N VAL A 102 5.17 2.99 1.77
CA VAL A 102 6.56 3.33 2.05
C VAL A 102 7.06 2.43 3.16
N LEU A 103 8.14 1.69 2.91
CA LEU A 103 8.80 0.87 3.91
C LEU A 103 10.09 1.56 4.34
N LEU A 104 10.22 1.84 5.63
CA LEU A 104 11.46 2.24 6.26
C LEU A 104 12.11 0.98 6.81
N LEU A 105 13.23 0.58 6.24
CA LEU A 105 13.92 -0.65 6.58
C LEU A 105 15.15 -0.36 7.45
N PRO A 106 15.66 -1.34 8.21
CA PRO A 106 16.89 -1.20 8.96
C PRO A 106 18.04 -0.68 8.10
N GLY A 107 18.92 0.12 8.72
CA GLY A 107 20.02 0.77 7.99
C GLY A 107 19.63 2.03 7.21
N GLY A 108 18.43 2.59 7.47
CA GLY A 108 17.97 3.83 6.86
C GLY A 108 17.51 3.67 5.40
N LYS A 109 17.26 2.45 4.95
CA LYS A 109 16.80 2.16 3.60
C LYS A 109 15.32 2.46 3.45
N VAL A 110 14.96 3.09 2.36
CA VAL A 110 13.56 3.46 2.04
C VAL A 110 13.14 2.77 0.76
N TRP A 111 12.05 2.00 0.81
CA TRP A 111 11.40 1.45 -0.36
C TRP A 111 10.07 2.13 -0.60
N ALA A 112 9.79 2.48 -1.85
CA ALA A 112 8.51 3.03 -2.28
C ALA A 112 7.78 2.02 -3.17
N VAL A 113 6.53 1.72 -2.84
CA VAL A 113 5.72 0.72 -3.55
C VAL A 113 4.42 1.37 -4.01
N GLU A 114 4.14 1.26 -5.31
CA GLU A 114 2.85 1.56 -5.92
C GLU A 114 2.18 0.24 -6.33
N VAL A 115 0.87 0.11 -6.18
CA VAL A 115 0.11 -1.10 -6.53
C VAL A 115 -0.72 -0.86 -7.78
N LYS A 116 -0.59 -1.72 -8.78
CA LYS A 116 -1.33 -1.65 -10.05
C LYS A 116 -1.94 -3.00 -10.40
N ARG A 117 -3.19 -3.02 -10.81
CA ARG A 117 -3.90 -4.23 -11.27
C ARG A 117 -3.68 -4.58 -12.74
N SER A 118 -3.07 -3.69 -13.50
CA SER A 118 -2.85 -3.90 -14.94
C SER A 118 -1.69 -4.86 -15.18
N LEU A 119 -1.81 -5.76 -16.15
CA LEU A 119 -0.70 -6.56 -16.65
C LEU A 119 0.33 -5.74 -17.44
N ALA A 120 -0.03 -4.53 -17.88
CA ALA A 120 0.88 -3.53 -18.43
C ALA A 120 0.99 -2.34 -17.46
N PRO A 121 1.67 -2.51 -16.31
CA PRO A 121 1.68 -1.50 -15.27
C PRO A 121 2.46 -0.26 -15.71
N LYS A 122 1.94 0.91 -15.35
CA LYS A 122 2.62 2.21 -15.56
C LYS A 122 2.63 2.96 -14.24
N PRO A 123 3.79 3.49 -13.81
CA PRO A 123 3.86 4.35 -12.64
C PRO A 123 2.97 5.58 -12.85
N SER A 124 2.26 6.00 -11.81
CA SER A 124 1.46 7.21 -11.89
C SER A 124 2.35 8.46 -11.86
N ARG A 125 1.81 9.58 -12.36
CA ARG A 125 2.46 10.87 -12.21
C ARG A 125 2.71 11.20 -10.74
N GLY A 126 1.73 10.94 -9.87
CA GLY A 126 1.83 11.15 -8.43
C GLY A 126 2.96 10.35 -7.80
N PHE A 127 3.17 9.10 -8.25
CA PHE A 127 4.28 8.27 -7.80
C PHE A 127 5.63 8.86 -8.20
N HIS A 128 5.80 9.27 -9.46
CA HIS A 128 7.03 9.93 -9.89
C HIS A 128 7.33 11.24 -9.13
N GLU A 129 6.32 12.02 -8.80
CA GLU A 129 6.47 13.22 -7.97
C GLU A 129 6.88 12.86 -6.54
N ALA A 130 6.29 11.82 -5.96
CA ALA A 130 6.64 11.34 -4.63
C ALA A 130 8.06 10.75 -4.56
N LEU A 131 8.53 10.07 -5.61
CA LEU A 131 9.92 9.58 -5.66
C LEU A 131 10.96 10.71 -5.64
N ARG A 132 10.63 11.89 -6.19
CA ARG A 132 11.51 13.07 -6.10
C ARG A 132 11.55 13.63 -4.68
N ASP A 133 10.43 13.55 -3.96
CA ASP A 133 10.31 14.02 -2.59
C ASP A 133 11.04 13.10 -1.61
N LEU A 134 10.83 11.80 -1.72
CA LEU A 134 11.29 10.79 -0.77
C LEU A 134 12.68 10.23 -1.07
N ARG A 135 13.11 10.25 -2.33
CA ARG A 135 14.39 9.71 -2.82
C ARG A 135 14.68 8.31 -2.29
N PRO A 136 13.75 7.36 -2.48
CA PRO A 136 13.92 6.02 -1.94
C PRO A 136 15.13 5.29 -2.57
N GLU A 137 15.71 4.32 -1.85
CA GLU A 137 16.75 3.42 -2.36
C GLU A 137 16.21 2.53 -3.49
N ALA A 138 14.94 2.07 -3.34
CA ALA A 138 14.27 1.25 -4.34
C ALA A 138 12.81 1.66 -4.53
N ALA A 139 12.33 1.58 -5.76
CA ALA A 139 10.96 1.89 -6.12
C ALA A 139 10.35 0.77 -6.97
N TYR A 140 9.17 0.30 -6.57
CA TYR A 140 8.49 -0.83 -7.17
C TYR A 140 7.07 -0.48 -7.56
N VAL A 141 6.61 -1.05 -8.68
CA VAL A 141 5.20 -1.18 -9.01
C VAL A 141 4.84 -2.65 -8.88
N VAL A 142 4.06 -2.99 -7.86
CA VAL A 142 3.55 -4.35 -7.68
C VAL A 142 2.35 -4.56 -8.58
N TYR A 143 2.37 -5.65 -9.35
CA TYR A 143 1.34 -5.95 -10.35
C TYR A 143 1.04 -7.46 -10.39
N PRO A 144 -0.08 -7.92 -10.99
CA PRO A 144 -0.50 -9.32 -10.97
C PRO A 144 0.17 -10.19 -12.08
N GLY A 145 1.28 -9.74 -12.67
CA GLY A 145 2.06 -10.54 -13.62
C GLY A 145 3.07 -11.44 -12.93
N GLU A 146 3.90 -12.12 -13.73
CA GLU A 146 4.85 -13.13 -13.25
C GLU A 146 6.31 -12.66 -13.33
N GLU A 147 6.60 -11.65 -14.14
CA GLU A 147 7.97 -11.21 -14.43
C GLU A 147 8.36 -9.93 -13.69
N THR A 148 9.64 -9.79 -13.38
CA THR A 148 10.24 -8.55 -12.90
C THR A 148 10.99 -7.87 -14.03
N PHE A 149 10.64 -6.61 -14.32
CA PHE A 149 11.27 -5.84 -15.40
C PHE A 149 11.33 -4.34 -15.08
N PRO A 150 12.27 -3.59 -15.67
CA PRO A 150 12.35 -2.16 -15.47
C PRO A 150 11.22 -1.42 -16.19
N LEU A 151 10.55 -0.49 -15.48
CA LEU A 151 9.62 0.47 -16.07
C LEU A 151 10.32 1.78 -16.41
N THR A 152 11.31 2.14 -15.60
CA THR A 152 12.21 3.29 -15.79
C THR A 152 13.56 2.96 -15.16
N ASP A 153 14.54 3.85 -15.29
CA ASP A 153 15.87 3.69 -14.65
C ASP A 153 15.82 3.50 -13.12
N ARG A 154 14.70 3.86 -12.49
CA ARG A 154 14.54 3.86 -11.01
C ARG A 154 13.35 3.06 -10.51
N VAL A 155 12.51 2.53 -11.39
CA VAL A 155 11.25 1.86 -11.01
C VAL A 155 11.19 0.50 -11.67
N MET A 156 11.01 -0.53 -10.86
CA MET A 156 10.82 -1.91 -11.32
C MET A 156 9.35 -2.31 -11.22
N ALA A 157 8.80 -2.93 -12.26
CA ALA A 157 7.58 -3.74 -12.11
C ALA A 157 7.97 -5.09 -11.52
N THR A 158 7.20 -5.58 -10.56
CA THR A 158 7.50 -6.86 -9.91
C THR A 158 6.24 -7.55 -9.42
N PRO A 159 6.13 -8.89 -9.52
CA PRO A 159 5.10 -9.66 -8.83
C PRO A 159 5.24 -9.52 -7.31
N LEU A 160 4.12 -9.63 -6.60
CA LEU A 160 4.15 -9.61 -5.13
C LEU A 160 5.10 -10.67 -4.55
N GLY A 161 5.06 -11.90 -5.07
CA GLY A 161 5.91 -13.00 -4.61
C GLY A 161 7.41 -12.68 -4.68
N SER A 162 7.87 -12.08 -5.78
CA SER A 162 9.27 -11.67 -5.95
C SER A 162 9.66 -10.56 -4.97
N LEU A 163 8.75 -9.59 -4.71
CA LEU A 163 9.02 -8.53 -3.75
C LEU A 163 9.06 -9.05 -2.30
N LEU A 164 8.20 -10.02 -1.96
CA LEU A 164 8.22 -10.70 -0.66
C LEU A 164 9.54 -11.44 -0.43
N GLN A 165 10.05 -12.15 -1.44
CA GLN A 165 11.37 -12.80 -1.37
C GLN A 165 12.50 -11.79 -1.17
N ALA A 166 12.49 -10.68 -1.93
CA ALA A 166 13.48 -9.62 -1.79
C ALA A 166 13.45 -8.96 -0.40
N LEU A 167 12.28 -8.85 0.21
CA LEU A 167 12.10 -8.30 1.57
C LEU A 167 12.52 -9.30 2.65
N GLY A 168 12.15 -10.58 2.52
CA GLY A 168 12.46 -11.63 3.51
C GLY A 168 13.93 -12.06 3.55
N ASN A 169 14.72 -11.75 2.52
CA ASN A 169 16.16 -12.04 2.47
C ASN A 169 17.02 -10.90 3.06
N ARG A 170 16.42 -9.94 3.74
CA ARG A 170 17.08 -8.81 4.40
C ARG A 170 16.97 -8.90 5.91
#